data_4428b4ac6951083c955a9201d6fecafe
#
_entry.id   4428b4ac6951083c955a9201d6fecafe
#
_cell.length_a   1.000
_cell.length_b   1.000
_cell.length_c   1.000
_cell.angle_alpha   90.00
_cell.angle_beta   90.00
_cell.angle_gamma   90.00
#
_symmetry.space_group_name_H-M   'P 1'
#
loop_
_entity.id
_entity.type
_entity.pdbx_description
1 polymer ?
#
loop_
_entity_poly.entity_id
_entity_poly.type
_entity_poly.pdbx_seq_one_letter_code
_entity_poly.pdbx_strand_id
1 'polypeptide(L)'
;MSALESSSGRVAAAPWTCPFCPLLCDSFSVDAEADGLALRGSTCGRARSGLARFGPVAAPVPHPLVDGAPCDPQAAIAAAARMLAASRQPLFGGLGTDVAGARALYPLACRTGAICDPAGGAALLHGLRALQDRGAFTTTLAEVRSRADLIVCIGSLPSARYPEFLRRCGVGEGGTARIVLLQPVSAAPSEPVVDGVDDGLETVRFDGDLFDAAAMLAACVAGRVGDSTAGGAAGALGELAARLHASRYAVLVYEPAQLPPQGTLIIEALNRIVSTLNRRTRAAALPLGGGDGASTANAVFTWLSGLPLRTRAAPIGLEHEPLRFDAGRLLADRAVDALLWIASFGTEPAPPATDLPRVVLGHPGLAAAVQGRGSVFIPVSTPGIGSAGHLFRTDGSVLMPLRALRDDGLPTVAEVLGRLMRALAGTAA
;
A
#
# COMPACT_ATOMS: atom_id res chain seq x y z
N MET A 1 26.36 11.05 -55.38
CA MET A 1 25.50 10.01 -54.81
C MET A 1 25.83 9.98 -53.32
N SER A 2 25.03 10.69 -52.51
CA SER A 2 25.21 10.79 -51.08
C SER A 2 24.19 9.89 -50.42
N ALA A 3 24.67 8.93 -49.64
CA ALA A 3 23.84 8.02 -48.86
C ALA A 3 23.19 8.80 -47.71
N LEU A 4 21.88 8.89 -47.72
CA LEU A 4 21.07 9.32 -46.58
C LEU A 4 21.00 8.17 -45.58
N GLU A 5 21.80 8.25 -44.51
CA GLU A 5 21.63 7.40 -43.34
C GLU A 5 20.29 7.71 -42.71
N SER A 6 19.39 6.76 -42.79
CA SER A 6 18.12 6.78 -42.07
C SER A 6 18.39 6.57 -40.57
N SER A 7 18.45 7.65 -39.79
CA SER A 7 18.36 7.60 -38.35
C SER A 7 16.95 7.06 -37.99
N SER A 8 16.88 5.78 -37.65
CA SER A 8 15.69 5.20 -36.99
C SER A 8 15.49 5.90 -35.64
N GLY A 9 14.70 6.97 -35.64
CA GLY A 9 14.29 7.64 -34.41
C GLY A 9 13.56 6.64 -33.52
N ARG A 10 14.23 6.18 -32.45
CA ARG A 10 13.55 5.48 -31.35
C ARG A 10 12.47 6.42 -30.82
N VAL A 11 11.22 6.10 -31.07
CA VAL A 11 10.11 6.75 -30.38
C VAL A 11 10.34 6.55 -28.89
N ALA A 12 10.52 7.63 -28.14
CA ALA A 12 10.71 7.54 -26.69
C ALA A 12 9.54 6.76 -26.10
N ALA A 13 9.82 5.68 -25.39
CA ALA A 13 8.80 4.88 -24.75
C ALA A 13 7.97 5.79 -23.82
N ALA A 14 6.65 5.72 -23.95
CA ALA A 14 5.78 6.61 -23.19
C ALA A 14 5.90 6.34 -21.68
N PRO A 15 5.80 7.37 -20.84
CA PRO A 15 5.89 7.21 -19.38
C PRO A 15 4.93 6.15 -18.85
N TRP A 16 5.39 5.36 -17.88
CA TRP A 16 4.62 4.30 -17.25
C TRP A 16 4.61 4.49 -15.73
N THR A 17 3.43 4.37 -15.13
CA THR A 17 3.28 4.40 -13.68
C THR A 17 3.47 3.00 -13.11
N CYS A 18 4.49 2.82 -12.28
CA CYS A 18 4.83 1.56 -11.63
C CYS A 18 3.82 1.21 -10.53
N PRO A 19 3.07 0.09 -10.60
CA PRO A 19 2.05 -0.25 -9.61
C PRO A 19 2.59 -1.02 -8.39
N PHE A 20 3.88 -1.40 -8.38
CA PHE A 20 4.42 -2.37 -7.42
C PHE A 20 4.83 -1.81 -6.06
N CYS A 21 4.59 -0.53 -5.81
CA CYS A 21 4.71 0.06 -4.48
C CYS A 21 3.88 1.34 -4.38
N PRO A 22 3.56 1.81 -3.16
CA PRO A 22 2.67 2.94 -2.97
C PRO A 22 3.25 4.31 -3.39
N LEU A 23 4.51 4.38 -3.82
CA LEU A 23 5.08 5.59 -4.41
C LEU A 23 4.54 5.87 -5.82
N LEU A 24 4.07 4.85 -6.54
CA LEU A 24 3.52 4.94 -7.90
C LEU A 24 4.38 5.84 -8.79
N CYS A 25 5.68 5.50 -8.89
CA CYS A 25 6.64 6.26 -9.69
C CYS A 25 6.22 6.29 -11.16
N ASP A 26 6.27 7.47 -11.77
CA ASP A 26 5.77 7.77 -13.11
C ASP A 26 6.86 8.28 -14.08
N SER A 27 8.12 8.26 -13.63
CA SER A 27 9.30 8.65 -14.41
C SER A 27 9.99 7.48 -15.12
N PHE A 28 9.37 6.31 -15.13
CA PHE A 28 9.90 5.09 -15.75
C PHE A 28 9.27 4.87 -17.12
N SER A 29 9.94 4.06 -17.93
CA SER A 29 9.35 3.45 -19.10
C SER A 29 9.63 1.94 -19.08
N VAL A 30 8.87 1.18 -19.86
CA VAL A 30 8.99 -0.26 -19.96
C VAL A 30 8.98 -0.65 -21.43
N ASP A 31 9.98 -1.42 -21.84
CA ASP A 31 10.02 -2.04 -23.16
C ASP A 31 9.48 -3.48 -23.08
N ALA A 32 8.67 -3.85 -24.08
CA ALA A 32 8.31 -5.25 -24.28
C ALA A 32 9.44 -5.94 -25.06
N GLU A 33 10.09 -6.90 -24.43
CA GLU A 33 11.14 -7.73 -25.02
C GLU A 33 10.61 -9.14 -25.32
N ALA A 34 11.37 -9.97 -26.04
CA ALA A 34 10.93 -11.31 -26.43
C ALA A 34 10.57 -12.19 -25.24
N ASP A 35 11.27 -12.03 -24.13
CA ASP A 35 11.20 -12.84 -22.92
C ASP A 35 10.46 -12.15 -21.75
N GLY A 36 9.97 -10.92 -21.93
CA GLY A 36 9.21 -10.24 -20.86
C GLY A 36 9.20 -8.73 -20.96
N LEU A 37 9.18 -8.10 -19.80
CA LEU A 37 9.09 -6.66 -19.65
C LEU A 37 10.36 -6.11 -19.01
N ALA A 38 11.04 -5.18 -19.69
CA ALA A 38 12.29 -4.58 -19.22
C ALA A 38 12.08 -3.13 -18.74
N LEU A 39 12.48 -2.84 -17.51
CA LEU A 39 12.43 -1.50 -16.92
C LEU A 39 13.50 -0.60 -17.56
N ARG A 40 13.12 0.63 -17.91
CA ARG A 40 14.02 1.70 -18.39
C ARG A 40 13.89 2.94 -17.50
N GLY A 41 15.00 3.66 -17.38
CA GLY A 41 15.05 4.93 -16.65
C GLY A 41 15.11 4.80 -15.13
N SER A 42 15.27 3.57 -14.59
CA SER A 42 15.47 3.34 -13.15
C SER A 42 16.20 2.03 -12.86
N THR A 43 16.87 1.99 -11.71
CA THR A 43 17.49 0.79 -11.13
C THR A 43 16.63 0.16 -10.02
N CYS A 44 15.41 0.64 -9.81
CA CYS A 44 14.52 0.20 -8.74
C CYS A 44 14.34 -1.33 -8.73
N GLY A 45 14.86 -1.99 -7.69
CA GLY A 45 14.76 -3.45 -7.54
C GLY A 45 13.31 -3.94 -7.41
N ARG A 46 12.44 -3.16 -6.78
CA ARG A 46 11.01 -3.48 -6.64
C ARG A 46 10.27 -3.49 -7.98
N ALA A 47 10.54 -2.49 -8.82
CA ALA A 47 9.95 -2.43 -10.16
C ALA A 47 10.46 -3.57 -11.05
N ARG A 48 11.77 -3.87 -11.00
CA ARG A 48 12.36 -5.00 -11.74
C ARG A 48 11.78 -6.33 -11.31
N SER A 49 11.74 -6.60 -10.00
CA SER A 49 11.17 -7.84 -9.46
C SER A 49 9.68 -7.95 -9.75
N GLY A 50 8.96 -6.83 -9.75
CA GLY A 50 7.56 -6.76 -10.14
C GLY A 50 7.35 -7.16 -11.60
N LEU A 51 8.09 -6.55 -12.52
CA LEU A 51 8.02 -6.84 -13.96
C LEU A 51 8.47 -8.27 -14.30
N ALA A 52 9.45 -8.81 -13.59
CA ALA A 52 9.95 -10.19 -13.81
C ALA A 52 8.90 -11.29 -13.56
N ARG A 53 7.78 -10.96 -12.90
CA ARG A 53 6.65 -11.89 -12.71
C ARG A 53 5.81 -12.09 -13.98
N PHE A 54 6.02 -11.26 -14.99
CA PHE A 54 5.28 -11.29 -16.24
C PHE A 54 6.17 -11.81 -17.36
N GLY A 55 5.94 -13.05 -17.74
CA GLY A 55 6.66 -13.73 -18.82
C GLY A 55 6.38 -13.16 -20.22
N PRO A 56 6.78 -13.86 -21.27
CA PRO A 56 6.56 -13.45 -22.66
C PRO A 56 5.09 -13.17 -22.98
N VAL A 57 4.84 -12.26 -23.92
CA VAL A 57 3.48 -11.92 -24.38
C VAL A 57 2.74 -13.13 -24.96
N ALA A 58 3.47 -14.06 -25.56
CA ALA A 58 2.93 -15.29 -26.17
C ALA A 58 2.63 -16.43 -25.19
N ALA A 59 2.75 -16.21 -23.87
CA ALA A 59 2.42 -17.25 -22.89
C ALA A 59 0.91 -17.58 -22.94
N PRO A 60 0.53 -18.86 -22.77
CA PRO A 60 -0.88 -19.25 -22.72
C PRO A 60 -1.63 -18.52 -21.61
N VAL A 61 -2.86 -18.09 -21.88
CA VAL A 61 -3.73 -17.49 -20.86
C VAL A 61 -4.06 -18.58 -19.83
N PRO A 62 -3.78 -18.35 -18.53
CA PRO A 62 -4.03 -19.35 -17.51
C PRO A 62 -5.54 -19.55 -17.29
N HIS A 63 -5.94 -20.81 -17.14
CA HIS A 63 -7.34 -21.16 -16.86
C HIS A 63 -7.69 -20.94 -15.38
N PRO A 64 -8.96 -20.62 -15.09
CA PRO A 64 -9.49 -20.70 -13.73
C PRO A 64 -9.44 -22.15 -13.20
N LEU A 65 -9.39 -22.28 -11.88
CA LEU A 65 -9.39 -23.60 -11.20
C LEU A 65 -10.59 -23.69 -10.26
N VAL A 66 -11.21 -24.87 -10.22
CA VAL A 66 -12.16 -25.26 -9.18
C VAL A 66 -11.65 -26.56 -8.56
N ASP A 67 -11.49 -26.59 -7.25
CA ASP A 67 -10.91 -27.69 -6.49
C ASP A 67 -9.55 -28.15 -7.01
N GLY A 68 -8.76 -27.20 -7.54
CA GLY A 68 -7.46 -27.45 -8.15
C GLY A 68 -7.49 -27.93 -9.60
N ALA A 69 -8.66 -28.21 -10.19
CA ALA A 69 -8.81 -28.63 -11.57
C ALA A 69 -9.13 -27.46 -12.51
N PRO A 70 -8.50 -27.36 -13.69
CA PRO A 70 -8.82 -26.35 -14.69
C PRO A 70 -10.28 -26.44 -15.16
N CYS A 71 -10.93 -25.30 -15.35
CA CYS A 71 -12.31 -25.22 -15.84
C CYS A 71 -12.49 -23.98 -16.72
N ASP A 72 -13.68 -23.88 -17.36
CA ASP A 72 -14.03 -22.70 -18.09
C ASP A 72 -14.39 -21.54 -17.15
N PRO A 73 -14.24 -20.27 -17.60
CA PRO A 73 -14.51 -19.10 -16.75
C PRO A 73 -15.94 -19.04 -16.20
N GLN A 74 -16.94 -19.51 -16.94
CA GLN A 74 -18.33 -19.50 -16.50
C GLN A 74 -18.56 -20.50 -15.35
N ALA A 75 -17.95 -21.68 -15.44
CA ALA A 75 -18.01 -22.69 -14.38
C ALA A 75 -17.36 -22.20 -13.08
N ALA A 76 -16.21 -21.51 -13.18
CA ALA A 76 -15.55 -20.91 -12.03
C ALA A 76 -16.41 -19.82 -11.38
N ILE A 77 -17.03 -18.92 -12.16
CA ILE A 77 -17.95 -17.90 -11.67
C ILE A 77 -19.16 -18.54 -10.96
N ALA A 78 -19.76 -19.59 -11.57
CA ALA A 78 -20.88 -20.28 -10.97
C ALA A 78 -20.50 -20.98 -9.65
N ALA A 79 -19.33 -21.61 -9.57
CA ALA A 79 -18.82 -22.23 -8.35
C ALA A 79 -18.57 -21.18 -7.24
N ALA A 80 -17.91 -20.07 -7.57
CA ALA A 80 -17.66 -18.98 -6.66
C ALA A 80 -18.97 -18.33 -6.15
N ALA A 81 -19.95 -18.13 -7.04
CA ALA A 81 -21.24 -17.57 -6.66
C ALA A 81 -22.00 -18.51 -5.71
N ARG A 82 -22.03 -19.84 -5.97
CA ARG A 82 -22.63 -20.82 -5.06
C ARG A 82 -21.97 -20.80 -3.68
N MET A 83 -20.64 -20.72 -3.62
CA MET A 83 -19.87 -20.66 -2.38
C MET A 83 -20.24 -19.42 -1.57
N LEU A 84 -20.27 -18.25 -2.20
CA LEU A 84 -20.66 -17.00 -1.53
C LEU A 84 -22.14 -16.98 -1.13
N ALA A 85 -23.03 -17.56 -1.92
CA ALA A 85 -24.46 -17.67 -1.60
C ALA A 85 -24.73 -18.60 -0.41
N ALA A 86 -23.90 -19.62 -0.20
CA ALA A 86 -24.00 -20.55 0.93
C ALA A 86 -23.42 -19.99 2.22
N SER A 87 -22.59 -18.94 2.15
CA SER A 87 -21.96 -18.31 3.30
C SER A 87 -22.94 -17.41 4.06
N ARG A 88 -22.84 -17.44 5.38
CA ARG A 88 -23.61 -16.55 6.28
C ARG A 88 -22.82 -15.32 6.67
N GLN A 89 -21.51 -15.46 6.80
CA GLN A 89 -20.60 -14.37 7.17
C GLN A 89 -19.28 -14.51 6.41
N PRO A 90 -19.20 -14.07 5.16
CA PRO A 90 -17.97 -14.14 4.41
C PRO A 90 -16.97 -13.05 4.84
N LEU A 91 -15.67 -13.38 4.76
CA LEU A 91 -14.57 -12.44 4.85
C LEU A 91 -14.09 -12.10 3.43
N PHE A 92 -14.02 -10.82 3.11
CA PHE A 92 -13.37 -10.31 1.89
C PHE A 92 -12.02 -9.72 2.30
N GLY A 93 -10.94 -10.43 1.95
CA GLY A 93 -9.58 -10.12 2.37
C GLY A 93 -8.63 -9.82 1.21
N GLY A 94 -7.42 -9.41 1.55
CA GLY A 94 -6.41 -8.97 0.57
C GLY A 94 -6.74 -7.63 -0.03
N LEU A 95 -7.83 -7.55 -0.77
CA LEU A 95 -8.38 -6.35 -1.43
C LEU A 95 -7.40 -5.65 -2.37
N GLY A 96 -6.45 -6.44 -2.91
CA GLY A 96 -5.42 -5.98 -3.83
C GLY A 96 -5.98 -5.69 -5.22
N THR A 97 -6.60 -4.52 -5.39
CA THR A 97 -7.23 -4.09 -6.65
C THR A 97 -7.14 -2.58 -6.85
N ASP A 98 -7.50 -2.12 -8.03
CA ASP A 98 -7.63 -0.72 -8.41
C ASP A 98 -8.98 -0.10 -8.01
N VAL A 99 -9.19 1.17 -8.36
CA VAL A 99 -10.47 1.88 -8.10
C VAL A 99 -11.67 1.18 -8.71
N ALA A 100 -11.56 0.66 -9.94
CA ALA A 100 -12.69 0.02 -10.62
C ALA A 100 -13.08 -1.30 -9.93
N GLY A 101 -12.06 -2.11 -9.55
CA GLY A 101 -12.28 -3.33 -8.78
C GLY A 101 -12.86 -3.07 -7.39
N ALA A 102 -12.34 -2.08 -6.66
CA ALA A 102 -12.88 -1.71 -5.35
C ALA A 102 -14.33 -1.20 -5.42
N ARG A 103 -14.67 -0.43 -6.46
CA ARG A 103 -16.06 0.01 -6.72
C ARG A 103 -17.00 -1.16 -7.03
N ALA A 104 -16.53 -2.16 -7.77
CA ALA A 104 -17.32 -3.36 -8.05
C ALA A 104 -17.44 -4.29 -6.83
N LEU A 105 -16.44 -4.27 -5.94
CA LEU A 105 -16.42 -5.08 -4.72
C LEU A 105 -17.44 -4.59 -3.68
N TYR A 106 -17.60 -3.28 -3.52
CA TYR A 106 -18.48 -2.72 -2.49
C TYR A 106 -19.94 -3.22 -2.55
N PRO A 107 -20.64 -3.18 -3.71
CA PRO A 107 -22.01 -3.72 -3.77
C PRO A 107 -22.05 -5.24 -3.53
N LEU A 108 -21.02 -6.00 -3.92
CA LEU A 108 -20.93 -7.42 -3.60
C LEU A 108 -20.81 -7.64 -2.08
N ALA A 109 -19.97 -6.86 -1.41
CA ALA A 109 -19.80 -6.89 0.04
C ALA A 109 -21.12 -6.54 0.76
N CYS A 110 -21.83 -5.50 0.31
CA CYS A 110 -23.13 -5.14 0.85
C CYS A 110 -24.17 -6.26 0.68
N ARG A 111 -24.21 -6.89 -0.50
CA ARG A 111 -25.17 -7.97 -0.79
C ARG A 111 -24.93 -9.22 0.05
N THR A 112 -23.69 -9.55 0.32
CA THR A 112 -23.31 -10.77 1.06
C THR A 112 -23.14 -10.54 2.57
N GLY A 113 -23.22 -9.28 3.04
CA GLY A 113 -22.90 -8.93 4.42
C GLY A 113 -21.43 -9.16 4.80
N ALA A 114 -20.55 -9.19 3.81
CA ALA A 114 -19.14 -9.51 4.02
C ALA A 114 -18.44 -8.48 4.91
N ILE A 115 -17.55 -8.98 5.77
CA ILE A 115 -16.57 -8.14 6.46
C ILE A 115 -15.39 -7.93 5.51
N CYS A 116 -14.95 -6.68 5.33
CA CYS A 116 -13.87 -6.33 4.42
C CYS A 116 -12.64 -5.86 5.19
N ASP A 117 -11.51 -6.59 5.10
CA ASP A 117 -10.24 -6.21 5.71
C ASP A 117 -9.08 -6.37 4.70
N PRO A 118 -8.28 -5.33 4.42
CA PRO A 118 -7.20 -5.41 3.43
C PRO A 118 -6.01 -6.19 3.97
N ALA A 119 -5.15 -6.64 3.10
CA ALA A 119 -3.83 -7.08 3.50
C ALA A 119 -3.10 -5.93 4.23
N GLY A 120 -2.48 -6.24 5.36
CA GLY A 120 -1.85 -5.21 6.20
C GLY A 120 -2.85 -4.28 6.91
N GLY A 121 -4.09 -4.73 7.14
CA GLY A 121 -5.15 -3.95 7.78
C GLY A 121 -4.77 -3.35 9.13
N ALA A 122 -3.92 -4.01 9.92
CA ALA A 122 -3.41 -3.46 11.17
C ALA A 122 -2.64 -2.15 10.97
N ALA A 123 -1.76 -2.09 9.98
CA ALA A 123 -1.00 -0.88 9.65
C ALA A 123 -1.91 0.27 9.19
N LEU A 124 -2.89 -0.03 8.34
CA LEU A 124 -3.89 0.95 7.91
C LEU A 124 -4.66 1.51 9.12
N LEU A 125 -5.03 0.63 10.05
CA LEU A 125 -5.81 1.00 11.23
C LEU A 125 -5.06 1.90 12.19
N HIS A 126 -3.74 1.74 12.36
CA HIS A 126 -2.94 2.66 13.18
C HIS A 126 -3.12 4.11 12.72
N GLY A 127 -3.01 4.37 11.42
CA GLY A 127 -3.20 5.69 10.84
C GLY A 127 -4.64 6.21 10.95
N LEU A 128 -5.62 5.35 10.65
CA LEU A 128 -7.05 5.72 10.69
C LEU A 128 -7.51 6.11 12.10
N ARG A 129 -7.14 5.36 13.13
CA ARG A 129 -7.53 5.68 14.51
C ARG A 129 -6.94 7.00 14.96
N ALA A 130 -5.65 7.23 14.71
CA ALA A 130 -5.00 8.49 15.05
C ALA A 130 -5.65 9.68 14.30
N LEU A 131 -6.04 9.48 13.03
CA LEU A 131 -6.75 10.50 12.23
C LEU A 131 -8.14 10.80 12.80
N GLN A 132 -8.90 9.78 13.18
CA GLN A 132 -10.25 9.94 13.76
C GLN A 132 -10.22 10.66 15.11
N ASP A 133 -9.21 10.40 15.94
CA ASP A 133 -9.10 10.96 17.27
C ASP A 133 -8.66 12.44 17.27
N ARG A 134 -7.76 12.83 16.36
CA ARG A 134 -7.15 14.18 16.42
C ARG A 134 -6.99 14.89 15.08
N GLY A 135 -7.29 14.25 13.97
CA GLY A 135 -6.92 14.74 12.66
C GLY A 135 -5.42 14.58 12.38
N ALA A 136 -5.00 14.99 11.19
CA ALA A 136 -3.60 14.97 10.77
C ALA A 136 -3.34 16.10 9.76
N PHE A 137 -2.11 16.65 9.80
CA PHE A 137 -1.59 17.52 8.75
C PHE A 137 -0.65 16.67 7.89
N THR A 138 -1.14 16.22 6.75
CA THR A 138 -0.36 15.42 5.80
C THR A 138 0.18 16.27 4.66
N THR A 139 1.18 15.76 3.96
CA THR A 139 1.81 16.39 2.80
C THR A 139 1.86 15.42 1.62
N THR A 140 2.20 15.95 0.44
CA THR A 140 2.43 15.15 -0.77
C THR A 140 3.92 15.01 -1.06
N LEU A 141 4.30 13.96 -1.81
CA LEU A 141 5.69 13.79 -2.28
C LEU A 141 6.18 15.01 -3.08
N ALA A 142 5.30 15.64 -3.86
CA ALA A 142 5.64 16.85 -4.60
C ALA A 142 5.94 18.05 -3.69
N GLU A 143 5.18 18.19 -2.62
CA GLU A 143 5.40 19.27 -1.64
C GLU A 143 6.68 19.01 -0.82
N VAL A 144 6.93 17.76 -0.41
CA VAL A 144 8.19 17.38 0.24
C VAL A 144 9.38 17.76 -0.66
N ARG A 145 9.35 17.34 -1.93
CA ARG A 145 10.41 17.63 -2.89
C ARG A 145 10.69 19.12 -3.06
N SER A 146 9.63 19.94 -3.09
CA SER A 146 9.77 21.38 -3.44
C SER A 146 9.97 22.30 -2.24
N ARG A 147 9.66 21.86 -1.03
CA ARG A 147 9.57 22.76 0.14
C ARG A 147 10.26 22.28 1.40
N ALA A 148 10.37 20.95 1.62
CA ALA A 148 10.98 20.44 2.83
C ALA A 148 12.46 20.78 2.91
N ASP A 149 12.89 21.25 4.07
CA ASP A 149 14.30 21.48 4.41
C ASP A 149 14.77 20.52 5.52
N LEU A 150 13.84 19.81 6.17
CA LEU A 150 14.14 18.75 7.13
C LEU A 150 13.15 17.59 6.98
N ILE A 151 13.68 16.39 6.76
CA ILE A 151 12.92 15.14 6.68
C ILE A 151 13.37 14.26 7.84
N VAL A 152 12.45 13.90 8.75
CA VAL A 152 12.74 13.02 9.87
C VAL A 152 12.04 11.68 9.65
N CYS A 153 12.81 10.63 9.41
CA CYS A 153 12.33 9.27 9.29
C CYS A 153 12.23 8.62 10.68
N ILE A 154 11.04 8.14 11.03
CA ILE A 154 10.71 7.67 12.38
C ILE A 154 10.82 6.13 12.45
N GLY A 155 11.77 5.63 13.19
CA GLY A 155 11.97 4.20 13.50
C GLY A 155 12.63 3.40 12.38
N SER A 156 12.51 3.80 11.14
CA SER A 156 13.09 3.10 9.99
C SER A 156 13.41 4.04 8.83
N LEU A 157 14.40 3.67 8.02
CA LEU A 157 14.68 4.37 6.76
C LEU A 157 13.85 3.74 5.63
N PRO A 158 12.96 4.52 4.98
CA PRO A 158 12.05 3.95 3.98
C PRO A 158 12.71 3.39 2.73
N SER A 159 13.92 3.83 2.36
CA SER A 159 14.59 3.43 1.11
C SER A 159 14.77 1.92 0.95
N ALA A 160 14.88 1.16 2.03
CA ALA A 160 14.96 -0.30 1.98
C ALA A 160 13.69 -0.95 1.37
N ARG A 161 12.53 -0.37 1.64
CA ARG A 161 11.23 -0.87 1.12
C ARG A 161 10.70 -0.08 -0.06
N TYR A 162 11.12 1.18 -0.17
CA TYR A 162 10.71 2.12 -1.22
C TYR A 162 11.97 2.74 -1.86
N PRO A 163 12.69 2.02 -2.75
CA PRO A 163 14.01 2.44 -3.24
C PRO A 163 14.07 3.84 -3.83
N GLU A 164 12.98 4.30 -4.45
CA GLU A 164 12.89 5.62 -5.07
C GLU A 164 12.45 6.73 -4.10
N PHE A 165 12.25 6.43 -2.81
CA PHE A 165 11.67 7.39 -1.86
C PHE A 165 12.50 8.66 -1.73
N LEU A 166 13.80 8.53 -1.48
CA LEU A 166 14.69 9.70 -1.30
C LEU A 166 14.78 10.54 -2.57
N ARG A 167 14.89 9.89 -3.72
CA ARG A 167 14.88 10.58 -5.02
C ARG A 167 13.55 11.30 -5.27
N ARG A 168 12.42 10.69 -4.92
CA ARG A 168 11.09 11.32 -5.02
C ARG A 168 10.95 12.52 -4.08
N CYS A 169 11.69 12.54 -2.97
CA CYS A 169 11.81 13.69 -2.08
C CYS A 169 12.81 14.75 -2.55
N GLY A 170 13.47 14.54 -3.70
CA GLY A 170 14.46 15.48 -4.26
C GLY A 170 15.86 15.32 -3.71
N VAL A 171 16.12 14.34 -2.85
CA VAL A 171 17.44 14.07 -2.30
C VAL A 171 18.35 13.52 -3.39
N GLY A 172 19.56 14.06 -3.52
CA GLY A 172 20.52 13.72 -4.59
C GLY A 172 20.25 14.40 -5.94
N GLU A 173 19.13 15.14 -6.10
CA GLU A 173 18.78 15.84 -7.34
C GLU A 173 18.73 17.38 -7.16
N GLY A 174 19.65 17.92 -6.33
CA GLY A 174 19.72 19.36 -6.05
C GLY A 174 18.77 19.85 -4.94
N GLY A 175 18.03 18.96 -4.29
CA GLY A 175 17.26 19.29 -3.10
C GLY A 175 18.16 19.53 -1.88
N THR A 176 17.75 20.48 -1.03
CA THR A 176 18.54 20.91 0.15
C THR A 176 18.05 20.29 1.45
N ALA A 177 17.07 19.36 1.39
CA ALA A 177 16.51 18.75 2.57
C ALA A 177 17.53 17.87 3.30
N ARG A 178 17.72 18.13 4.61
CA ARG A 178 18.47 17.25 5.50
C ARG A 178 17.61 16.06 5.91
N ILE A 179 18.22 14.89 5.99
CA ILE A 179 17.54 13.67 6.40
C ILE A 179 18.04 13.25 7.77
N VAL A 180 17.13 13.02 8.68
CA VAL A 180 17.40 12.49 10.02
C VAL A 180 16.66 11.17 10.17
N LEU A 181 17.36 10.13 10.57
CA LEU A 181 16.78 8.87 11.01
C LEU A 181 16.72 8.85 12.52
N LEU A 182 15.52 8.78 13.08
CA LEU A 182 15.29 8.57 14.53
C LEU A 182 15.05 7.07 14.77
N GLN A 183 16.00 6.39 15.44
CA GLN A 183 15.90 4.96 15.69
C GLN A 183 16.47 4.57 17.06
N PRO A 184 16.00 3.45 17.68
CA PRO A 184 16.54 2.96 18.93
C PRO A 184 18.00 2.49 18.79
N VAL A 185 18.77 2.61 19.86
CA VAL A 185 20.16 2.11 19.91
C VAL A 185 20.24 0.62 19.62
N SER A 186 19.22 -0.15 20.02
CA SER A 186 19.11 -1.59 19.75
C SER A 186 18.86 -1.95 18.29
N ALA A 187 18.44 -1.01 17.44
CA ALA A 187 18.23 -1.28 16.02
C ALA A 187 19.56 -1.46 15.29
N ALA A 188 19.58 -2.39 14.34
CA ALA A 188 20.71 -2.55 13.44
C ALA A 188 20.98 -1.24 12.67
N PRO A 189 22.24 -0.92 12.36
CA PRO A 189 22.54 0.23 11.51
C PRO A 189 21.78 0.12 10.17
N SER A 190 21.05 1.17 9.84
CA SER A 190 20.40 1.25 8.52
C SER A 190 21.40 1.89 7.55
N GLU A 191 21.96 1.10 6.65
CA GLU A 191 22.77 1.66 5.57
C GLU A 191 21.83 2.27 4.51
N PRO A 192 22.11 3.50 4.04
CA PRO A 192 21.35 4.07 2.94
C PRO A 192 21.65 3.29 1.65
N VAL A 193 20.60 2.72 1.05
CA VAL A 193 20.70 2.01 -0.24
C VAL A 193 20.52 3.03 -1.40
N VAL A 194 21.20 4.14 -1.35
CA VAL A 194 21.09 5.16 -2.40
C VAL A 194 22.47 5.69 -2.72
N ASP A 195 22.94 5.46 -3.94
CA ASP A 195 24.15 6.09 -4.47
C ASP A 195 24.07 7.61 -4.32
N GLY A 196 25.02 8.22 -3.61
CA GLY A 196 25.13 9.67 -3.45
C GLY A 196 24.41 10.29 -2.24
N VAL A 197 24.00 9.52 -1.24
CA VAL A 197 23.36 10.02 0.01
C VAL A 197 24.28 9.92 1.24
N ASP A 198 25.51 9.45 1.07
CA ASP A 198 26.45 9.19 2.19
C ASP A 198 26.74 10.44 3.05
N ASP A 199 26.68 11.64 2.49
CA ASP A 199 26.99 12.90 3.21
C ASP A 199 25.76 13.59 3.84
N GLY A 200 24.54 13.06 3.70
CA GLY A 200 23.30 13.76 4.09
C GLY A 200 22.40 13.05 5.11
N LEU A 201 22.69 11.79 5.46
CA LEU A 201 21.90 11.04 6.44
C LEU A 201 22.51 11.13 7.83
N GLU A 202 21.80 11.76 8.74
CA GLU A 202 22.15 11.78 10.17
C GLU A 202 21.27 10.82 10.95
N THR A 203 21.85 10.10 11.88
CA THR A 203 21.08 9.21 12.77
C THR A 203 21.07 9.75 14.18
N VAL A 204 19.88 10.02 14.69
CA VAL A 204 19.59 10.32 16.09
C VAL A 204 19.18 9.02 16.78
N ARG A 205 20.00 8.58 17.75
CA ARG A 205 19.75 7.35 18.49
C ARG A 205 19.18 7.65 19.88
N PHE A 206 18.26 6.80 20.33
CA PHE A 206 17.67 6.90 21.66
C PHE A 206 17.65 5.54 22.34
N ASP A 207 17.67 5.55 23.67
CA ASP A 207 17.49 4.37 24.52
C ASP A 207 15.98 4.12 24.74
N GLY A 208 15.60 2.84 24.84
CA GLY A 208 14.20 2.47 25.04
C GLY A 208 13.44 2.19 23.77
N ASP A 209 12.14 2.30 23.82
CA ASP A 209 11.26 2.01 22.70
C ASP A 209 10.83 3.28 21.92
N LEU A 210 10.26 3.05 20.75
CA LEU A 210 9.85 4.14 19.83
C LEU A 210 8.66 4.94 20.40
N PHE A 211 7.81 4.33 21.22
CA PHE A 211 6.69 5.01 21.84
C PHE A 211 7.16 6.07 22.85
N ASP A 212 8.09 5.70 23.72
CA ASP A 212 8.67 6.62 24.69
C ASP A 212 9.46 7.74 24.01
N ALA A 213 10.23 7.41 22.97
CA ALA A 213 10.97 8.41 22.20
C ALA A 213 10.03 9.41 21.51
N ALA A 214 8.93 8.96 20.89
CA ALA A 214 7.94 9.83 20.26
C ALA A 214 7.23 10.73 21.29
N ALA A 215 6.91 10.18 22.46
CA ALA A 215 6.29 10.93 23.55
C ALA A 215 7.26 11.98 24.10
N MET A 216 8.53 11.63 24.32
CA MET A 216 9.58 12.53 24.79
C MET A 216 9.85 13.64 23.78
N LEU A 217 10.00 13.31 22.50
CA LEU A 217 10.17 14.30 21.43
C LEU A 217 8.98 15.27 21.38
N ALA A 218 7.74 14.78 21.53
CA ALA A 218 6.56 15.64 21.59
C ALA A 218 6.57 16.57 22.83
N ALA A 219 7.09 16.11 23.96
CA ALA A 219 7.26 16.93 25.15
C ALA A 219 8.35 18.00 24.97
N CYS A 220 9.48 17.67 24.36
CA CYS A 220 10.55 18.61 24.01
C CYS A 220 10.05 19.69 23.05
N VAL A 221 9.36 19.30 21.97
CA VAL A 221 8.78 20.24 20.97
C VAL A 221 7.74 21.15 21.62
N ALA A 222 7.00 20.66 22.61
CA ALA A 222 6.05 21.46 23.36
C ALA A 222 6.67 22.37 24.44
N GLY A 223 8.01 22.33 24.64
CA GLY A 223 8.73 23.07 25.68
C GLY A 223 8.39 22.63 27.11
N ARG A 224 7.95 21.37 27.30
CA ARG A 224 7.58 20.82 28.61
C ARG A 224 8.76 20.17 29.31
N VAL A 225 9.82 19.86 28.61
CA VAL A 225 11.09 19.40 29.14
C VAL A 225 12.05 20.59 29.00
N GLY A 226 12.58 21.09 30.12
CA GLY A 226 13.50 22.23 30.10
C GLY A 226 14.78 21.89 29.29
N ASP A 227 15.55 22.93 28.94
CA ASP A 227 16.87 22.76 28.31
C ASP A 227 17.70 21.87 29.20
N SER A 228 17.64 20.56 28.94
CA SER A 228 18.38 19.60 29.74
C SER A 228 19.82 19.63 29.31
N THR A 229 20.65 20.16 30.14
CA THR A 229 22.09 19.85 30.21
C THR A 229 22.32 18.37 30.52
N ALA A 230 21.27 17.54 30.49
CA ALA A 230 21.32 16.10 30.65
C ALA A 230 21.90 15.49 29.36
N GLY A 231 23.09 14.93 29.47
CA GLY A 231 23.65 14.07 28.41
C GLY A 231 22.77 12.86 28.15
N GLY A 232 22.99 12.17 27.03
CA GLY A 232 22.25 10.96 26.66
C GLY A 232 21.07 11.19 25.74
N ALA A 233 20.15 10.22 25.68
CA ALA A 233 19.01 10.20 24.77
C ALA A 233 18.08 11.42 24.88
N ALA A 234 17.86 11.94 26.07
CA ALA A 234 17.04 13.14 26.29
C ALA A 234 17.66 14.39 25.65
N GLY A 235 18.99 14.53 25.68
CA GLY A 235 19.73 15.59 25.00
C GLY A 235 19.57 15.51 23.49
N ALA A 236 19.76 14.32 22.90
CA ALA A 236 19.64 14.12 21.46
C ALA A 236 18.21 14.42 20.92
N LEU A 237 17.18 14.06 21.68
CA LEU A 237 15.79 14.39 21.34
C LEU A 237 15.49 15.90 21.51
N GLY A 238 16.11 16.55 22.51
CA GLY A 238 16.05 18.01 22.67
C GLY A 238 16.70 18.77 21.52
N GLU A 239 17.86 18.33 21.05
CA GLU A 239 18.53 18.87 19.87
C GLU A 239 17.69 18.69 18.61
N LEU A 240 17.09 17.50 18.43
CA LEU A 240 16.16 17.25 17.30
C LEU A 240 14.95 18.19 17.39
N ALA A 241 14.38 18.41 18.57
CA ALA A 241 13.28 19.34 18.77
C ALA A 241 13.67 20.79 18.40
N ALA A 242 14.86 21.25 18.78
CA ALA A 242 15.37 22.56 18.39
C ALA A 242 15.52 22.68 16.87
N ARG A 243 16.01 21.64 16.19
CA ARG A 243 16.12 21.59 14.72
C ARG A 243 14.75 21.63 14.03
N LEU A 244 13.76 20.91 14.59
CA LEU A 244 12.39 20.95 14.11
C LEU A 244 11.79 22.35 14.19
N HIS A 245 12.05 23.08 15.28
CA HIS A 245 11.64 24.48 15.42
C HIS A 245 12.39 25.46 14.50
N ALA A 246 13.63 25.17 14.17
CA ALA A 246 14.46 26.01 13.29
C ALA A 246 14.17 25.76 11.79
N SER A 247 13.53 24.63 11.44
CA SER A 247 13.20 24.32 10.05
C SER A 247 12.05 25.20 9.54
N ARG A 248 12.08 25.51 8.25
CA ARG A 248 10.99 26.21 7.55
C ARG A 248 9.82 25.29 7.24
N TYR A 249 10.15 24.05 6.87
CA TYR A 249 9.16 22.99 6.59
C TYR A 249 9.71 21.62 6.95
N ALA A 250 9.35 21.14 8.13
CA ALA A 250 9.70 19.80 8.59
C ALA A 250 8.69 18.75 8.14
N VAL A 251 9.17 17.58 7.72
CA VAL A 251 8.32 16.43 7.37
C VAL A 251 8.67 15.24 8.23
N LEU A 252 7.68 14.72 8.97
CA LEU A 252 7.82 13.49 9.74
C LEU A 252 7.35 12.31 8.88
N VAL A 253 8.28 11.44 8.50
CA VAL A 253 8.02 10.27 7.66
C VAL A 253 7.99 9.02 8.54
N TYR A 254 6.95 8.21 8.40
CA TYR A 254 6.83 6.95 9.12
C TYR A 254 6.13 5.89 8.28
N GLU A 255 6.39 4.64 8.62
CA GLU A 255 5.81 3.47 7.96
C GLU A 255 4.90 2.76 8.97
N PRO A 256 3.56 2.89 8.88
CA PRO A 256 2.64 2.28 9.85
C PRO A 256 2.85 0.77 10.03
N ALA A 257 3.27 0.06 8.97
CA ALA A 257 3.56 -1.37 9.01
C ALA A 257 4.85 -1.74 9.79
N GLN A 258 5.70 -0.77 10.08
CA GLN A 258 6.95 -0.95 10.84
C GLN A 258 6.83 -0.44 12.30
N LEU A 259 5.69 0.13 12.64
CA LEU A 259 5.43 0.58 14.02
C LEU A 259 5.07 -0.61 14.92
N PRO A 260 5.45 -0.56 16.20
CA PRO A 260 5.06 -1.57 17.17
C PRO A 260 3.54 -1.57 17.45
N PRO A 261 2.99 -2.47 18.26
CA PRO A 261 1.55 -2.52 18.56
C PRO A 261 0.95 -1.20 19.04
N GLN A 262 1.75 -0.31 19.66
CA GLN A 262 1.36 1.04 20.07
C GLN A 262 1.34 2.06 18.92
N GLY A 263 1.40 1.61 17.66
CA GLY A 263 1.53 2.46 16.46
C GLY A 263 0.54 3.63 16.40
N THR A 264 -0.71 3.43 16.81
CA THR A 264 -1.70 4.53 16.87
C THR A 264 -1.24 5.66 17.80
N LEU A 265 -0.77 5.34 19.00
CA LEU A 265 -0.31 6.33 19.99
C LEU A 265 0.98 7.05 19.53
N ILE A 266 1.86 6.32 18.84
CA ILE A 266 3.04 6.92 18.22
C ILE A 266 2.61 7.95 17.16
N ILE A 267 1.70 7.59 16.27
CA ILE A 267 1.18 8.50 15.22
C ILE A 267 0.48 9.71 15.86
N GLU A 268 -0.27 9.53 16.94
CA GLU A 268 -0.85 10.65 17.69
C GLU A 268 0.22 11.58 18.28
N ALA A 269 1.33 11.03 18.81
CA ALA A 269 2.45 11.84 19.28
C ALA A 269 3.08 12.63 18.13
N LEU A 270 3.28 12.03 16.95
CA LEU A 270 3.77 12.70 15.75
C LEU A 270 2.80 13.80 15.28
N ASN A 271 1.49 13.54 15.26
CA ASN A 271 0.49 14.55 14.94
C ASN A 271 0.49 15.72 15.92
N ARG A 272 0.75 15.46 17.22
CA ARG A 272 0.94 16.55 18.23
C ARG A 272 2.20 17.37 17.94
N ILE A 273 3.30 16.76 17.55
CA ILE A 273 4.53 17.45 17.15
C ILE A 273 4.20 18.37 15.97
N VAL A 274 3.61 17.83 14.91
CA VAL A 274 3.23 18.60 13.72
C VAL A 274 2.31 19.77 14.07
N SER A 275 1.26 19.54 14.87
CA SER A 275 0.34 20.61 15.32
C SER A 275 1.05 21.68 16.13
N THR A 276 2.01 21.31 16.98
CA THR A 276 2.76 22.26 17.79
C THR A 276 3.67 23.13 16.94
N LEU A 277 4.41 22.51 16.01
CA LEU A 277 5.28 23.22 15.08
C LEU A 277 4.49 24.18 14.18
N ASN A 278 3.32 23.79 13.70
CA ASN A 278 2.47 24.60 12.82
C ASN A 278 1.94 25.90 13.49
N ARG A 279 2.20 26.12 14.77
CA ARG A 279 1.91 27.40 15.43
C ARG A 279 2.93 28.49 15.08
N ARG A 280 4.13 28.12 14.66
CA ARG A 280 5.26 29.04 14.41
C ARG A 280 5.95 28.84 13.08
N THR A 281 6.00 27.62 12.57
CA THR A 281 6.64 27.22 11.32
C THR A 281 5.71 26.31 10.52
N ARG A 282 6.23 25.55 9.57
CA ARG A 282 5.46 24.55 8.81
C ARG A 282 5.95 23.15 9.11
N ALA A 283 5.03 22.25 9.36
CA ALA A 283 5.33 20.85 9.49
C ALA A 283 4.18 19.99 8.97
N ALA A 284 4.48 18.79 8.50
CA ALA A 284 3.50 17.81 8.07
C ALA A 284 3.97 16.38 8.31
N ALA A 285 3.04 15.44 8.27
CA ALA A 285 3.31 14.01 8.32
C ALA A 285 3.22 13.40 6.91
N LEU A 286 4.07 12.42 6.63
CA LEU A 286 4.01 11.61 5.42
C LEU A 286 4.03 10.12 5.81
N PRO A 287 2.88 9.48 5.95
CA PRO A 287 2.81 8.04 6.12
C PRO A 287 3.17 7.32 4.82
N LEU A 288 3.98 6.27 4.90
CA LEU A 288 4.33 5.42 3.77
C LEU A 288 3.71 4.04 3.95
N GLY A 289 2.81 3.67 3.05
CA GLY A 289 2.10 2.40 3.14
C GLY A 289 0.92 2.32 2.18
N GLY A 290 0.09 1.28 2.37
CA GLY A 290 -1.11 1.08 1.57
C GLY A 290 -0.84 0.59 0.15
N GLY A 291 0.28 -0.11 -0.07
CA GLY A 291 0.61 -0.76 -1.34
C GLY A 291 -0.40 -1.83 -1.75
N ASP A 292 -0.19 -2.38 -2.95
CA ASP A 292 -1.00 -3.46 -3.52
C ASP A 292 -2.52 -3.16 -3.51
N GLY A 293 -2.90 -1.89 -3.66
CA GLY A 293 -4.30 -1.46 -3.72
C GLY A 293 -5.00 -1.25 -2.37
N ALA A 294 -4.38 -1.57 -1.22
CA ALA A 294 -5.04 -1.50 0.09
C ALA A 294 -5.57 -0.10 0.45
N SER A 295 -4.76 0.95 0.26
CA SER A 295 -5.23 2.33 0.47
C SER A 295 -6.29 2.76 -0.53
N THR A 296 -6.20 2.26 -1.77
CA THR A 296 -7.22 2.51 -2.80
C THR A 296 -8.55 1.89 -2.42
N ALA A 297 -8.56 0.62 -2.00
CA ALA A 297 -9.77 -0.04 -1.53
C ALA A 297 -10.38 0.70 -0.33
N ASN A 298 -9.56 1.10 0.65
CA ASN A 298 -10.03 1.89 1.79
C ASN A 298 -10.65 3.23 1.38
N ALA A 299 -10.00 3.98 0.50
CA ALA A 299 -10.52 5.26 0.01
C ALA A 299 -11.86 5.09 -0.72
N VAL A 300 -11.97 4.10 -1.61
CA VAL A 300 -13.19 3.82 -2.36
C VAL A 300 -14.33 3.39 -1.43
N PHE A 301 -14.08 2.52 -0.46
CA PHE A 301 -15.09 2.12 0.53
C PHE A 301 -15.55 3.30 1.37
N THR A 302 -14.61 4.19 1.78
CA THR A 302 -14.95 5.41 2.51
C THR A 302 -15.82 6.35 1.67
N TRP A 303 -15.56 6.51 0.37
CA TRP A 303 -16.41 7.32 -0.52
C TRP A 303 -17.83 6.78 -0.64
N LEU A 304 -17.96 5.45 -0.71
CA LEU A 304 -19.24 4.81 -0.98
C LEU A 304 -20.10 4.62 0.28
N SER A 305 -19.47 4.50 1.45
CA SER A 305 -20.15 4.16 2.71
C SER A 305 -20.10 5.27 3.77
N GLY A 306 -19.13 6.19 3.66
CA GLY A 306 -18.77 7.11 4.75
C GLY A 306 -17.90 6.46 5.85
N LEU A 307 -17.57 5.17 5.73
CA LEU A 307 -16.80 4.40 6.71
C LEU A 307 -15.57 3.74 6.06
N PRO A 308 -14.44 3.65 6.76
CA PRO A 308 -13.26 2.95 6.25
C PRO A 308 -13.48 1.42 6.24
N LEU A 309 -12.50 0.68 5.72
CA LEU A 309 -12.48 -0.79 5.81
C LEU A 309 -12.60 -1.27 7.27
N ARG A 310 -12.82 -2.55 7.47
CA ARG A 310 -13.33 -3.19 8.69
C ARG A 310 -14.77 -2.76 8.96
N THR A 311 -15.54 -2.73 7.87
CA THR A 311 -16.97 -2.42 7.86
C THR A 311 -17.70 -3.52 7.12
N ARG A 312 -18.94 -3.83 7.56
CA ARG A 312 -19.89 -4.69 6.86
C ARG A 312 -21.26 -4.02 6.75
N ALA A 313 -22.05 -4.45 5.78
CA ALA A 313 -23.47 -4.16 5.74
C ALA A 313 -24.23 -5.23 6.56
N ALA A 314 -24.89 -4.80 7.63
CA ALA A 314 -25.75 -5.60 8.48
C ALA A 314 -27.22 -5.23 8.26
N PRO A 315 -28.19 -6.02 8.75
CA PRO A 315 -29.62 -5.74 8.57
C PRO A 315 -30.06 -4.37 9.11
N ILE A 316 -29.37 -3.84 10.13
CA ILE A 316 -29.68 -2.55 10.75
C ILE A 316 -28.86 -1.38 10.18
N GLY A 317 -28.00 -1.62 9.19
CA GLY A 317 -27.14 -0.62 8.57
C GLY A 317 -25.67 -1.03 8.51
N LEU A 318 -24.79 -0.05 8.33
CA LEU A 318 -23.36 -0.30 8.29
C LEU A 318 -22.77 -0.42 9.70
N GLU A 319 -22.02 -1.47 9.93
CA GLU A 319 -21.26 -1.71 11.17
C GLU A 319 -19.77 -1.57 10.90
N HIS A 320 -19.10 -0.71 11.66
CA HIS A 320 -17.66 -0.52 11.61
C HIS A 320 -17.02 -0.93 12.95
N GLU A 321 -16.22 -2.00 12.94
CA GLU A 321 -15.62 -2.57 14.14
C GLU A 321 -14.11 -2.82 13.93
N PRO A 322 -13.28 -1.78 14.09
CA PRO A 322 -11.88 -1.82 13.69
C PRO A 322 -11.05 -2.91 14.36
N LEU A 323 -11.39 -3.33 15.57
CA LEU A 323 -10.66 -4.39 16.31
C LEU A 323 -11.27 -5.77 16.11
N ARG A 324 -12.60 -5.85 15.97
CA ARG A 324 -13.29 -7.14 15.82
C ARG A 324 -13.24 -7.65 14.39
N PHE A 325 -13.22 -6.75 13.42
CA PHE A 325 -13.23 -7.09 11.99
C PHE A 325 -11.82 -7.22 11.41
N ASP A 326 -10.83 -7.53 12.26
CA ASP A 326 -9.49 -7.92 11.86
C ASP A 326 -9.51 -9.33 11.24
N ALA A 327 -8.99 -9.49 10.03
CA ALA A 327 -9.03 -10.74 9.28
C ALA A 327 -8.34 -11.89 10.04
N GLY A 328 -7.19 -11.64 10.66
CA GLY A 328 -6.48 -12.65 11.44
C GLY A 328 -7.30 -13.12 12.64
N ARG A 329 -7.92 -12.18 13.35
CA ARG A 329 -8.81 -12.48 14.47
C ARG A 329 -10.05 -13.25 14.03
N LEU A 330 -10.72 -12.80 12.96
CA LEU A 330 -11.92 -13.46 12.46
C LEU A 330 -11.67 -14.92 12.07
N LEU A 331 -10.52 -15.20 11.46
CA LEU A 331 -10.09 -16.56 11.10
C LEU A 331 -9.76 -17.39 12.35
N ALA A 332 -9.00 -16.82 13.31
CA ALA A 332 -8.64 -17.50 14.55
C ALA A 332 -9.87 -17.84 15.41
N ASP A 333 -10.82 -16.92 15.51
CA ASP A 333 -12.07 -17.07 16.27
C ASP A 333 -13.13 -17.91 15.53
N ARG A 334 -12.87 -18.34 14.28
CA ARG A 334 -13.84 -19.01 13.39
C ARG A 334 -15.15 -18.23 13.24
N ALA A 335 -15.03 -16.90 13.21
CA ALA A 335 -16.17 -15.98 13.13
C ALA A 335 -16.68 -15.76 11.69
N VAL A 336 -16.03 -16.36 10.71
CA VAL A 336 -16.35 -16.30 9.29
C VAL A 336 -16.37 -17.72 8.70
N ASP A 337 -17.14 -17.93 7.63
CA ASP A 337 -17.43 -19.25 7.07
C ASP A 337 -17.06 -19.38 5.57
N ALA A 338 -16.59 -18.30 4.94
CA ALA A 338 -16.02 -18.30 3.60
C ALA A 338 -15.01 -17.15 3.45
N LEU A 339 -14.08 -17.30 2.51
CA LEU A 339 -13.05 -16.29 2.18
C LEU A 339 -13.14 -15.91 0.70
N LEU A 340 -13.27 -14.62 0.40
CA LEU A 340 -12.89 -14.04 -0.89
C LEU A 340 -11.59 -13.28 -0.71
N TRP A 341 -10.54 -13.67 -1.46
CA TRP A 341 -9.24 -13.01 -1.43
C TRP A 341 -8.92 -12.36 -2.77
N ILE A 342 -8.48 -11.10 -2.75
CA ILE A 342 -8.13 -10.37 -3.98
C ILE A 342 -6.68 -9.92 -3.90
N ALA A 343 -5.85 -10.35 -4.87
CA ALA A 343 -4.43 -10.02 -4.98
C ALA A 343 -4.01 -9.91 -6.45
N SER A 344 -4.34 -8.79 -7.12
CA SER A 344 -4.08 -8.63 -8.56
C SER A 344 -2.67 -8.15 -8.91
N PHE A 345 -1.87 -7.64 -7.96
CA PHE A 345 -0.57 -7.05 -8.24
C PHE A 345 0.62 -8.00 -8.13
N GLY A 346 0.42 -9.19 -7.57
CA GLY A 346 1.48 -10.16 -7.40
C GLY A 346 1.05 -11.39 -6.61
N THR A 347 2.03 -12.19 -6.21
CA THR A 347 1.80 -13.41 -5.42
C THR A 347 1.79 -13.17 -3.92
N GLU A 348 2.21 -11.98 -3.50
CA GLU A 348 2.19 -11.55 -2.11
C GLU A 348 1.34 -10.28 -1.94
N PRO A 349 0.59 -10.18 -0.85
CA PRO A 349 0.40 -11.21 0.18
C PRO A 349 -0.49 -12.37 -0.31
N ALA A 350 -0.04 -13.59 -0.05
CA ALA A 350 -0.82 -14.79 -0.36
C ALA A 350 -2.10 -14.88 0.50
N PRO A 351 -3.14 -15.59 0.04
CA PRO A 351 -4.31 -15.86 0.87
C PRO A 351 -3.90 -16.61 2.14
N PRO A 352 -4.49 -16.29 3.30
CA PRO A 352 -4.17 -16.97 4.55
C PRO A 352 -4.49 -18.46 4.46
N ALA A 353 -3.69 -19.27 5.16
CA ALA A 353 -3.96 -20.69 5.30
C ALA A 353 -5.25 -20.88 6.10
N THR A 354 -6.24 -21.58 5.53
CA THR A 354 -7.54 -21.84 6.16
C THR A 354 -8.21 -23.03 5.50
N ASP A 355 -9.03 -23.75 6.26
CA ASP A 355 -9.89 -24.82 5.77
C ASP A 355 -11.24 -24.30 5.23
N LEU A 356 -11.49 -22.99 5.31
CA LEU A 356 -12.71 -22.38 4.82
C LEU A 356 -12.83 -22.50 3.29
N PRO A 357 -14.06 -22.65 2.77
CA PRO A 357 -14.31 -22.43 1.35
C PRO A 357 -13.76 -21.06 0.91
N ARG A 358 -12.99 -21.07 -0.18
CA ARG A 358 -12.28 -19.84 -0.59
C ARG A 358 -12.38 -19.58 -2.09
N VAL A 359 -12.60 -18.31 -2.42
CA VAL A 359 -12.49 -17.77 -3.78
C VAL A 359 -11.30 -16.84 -3.81
N VAL A 360 -10.40 -17.03 -4.77
CA VAL A 360 -9.22 -16.17 -4.95
C VAL A 360 -9.26 -15.55 -6.34
N LEU A 361 -9.29 -14.22 -6.38
CA LEU A 361 -9.11 -13.43 -7.60
C LEU A 361 -7.69 -12.88 -7.56
N GLY A 362 -6.80 -13.38 -8.41
CA GLY A 362 -5.42 -13.01 -8.21
C GLY A 362 -4.52 -13.11 -9.44
N HIS A 363 -3.30 -12.60 -9.25
CA HIS A 363 -2.22 -12.78 -10.21
C HIS A 363 -2.05 -14.27 -10.56
N PRO A 364 -1.81 -14.62 -11.84
CA PRO A 364 -1.68 -16.04 -12.27
C PRO A 364 -0.71 -16.88 -11.44
N GLY A 365 0.37 -16.29 -10.95
CA GLY A 365 1.35 -16.95 -10.10
C GLY A 365 0.81 -17.49 -8.76
N LEU A 366 -0.41 -17.09 -8.34
CA LEU A 366 -1.07 -17.61 -7.14
C LEU A 366 -1.74 -18.97 -7.36
N ALA A 367 -1.89 -19.44 -8.58
CA ALA A 367 -2.59 -20.70 -8.90
C ALA A 367 -2.06 -21.89 -8.09
N ALA A 368 -0.74 -22.00 -7.91
CA ALA A 368 -0.12 -23.07 -7.14
C ALA A 368 -0.42 -23.03 -5.64
N ALA A 369 -0.69 -21.84 -5.09
CA ALA A 369 -1.03 -21.65 -3.68
C ALA A 369 -2.53 -21.88 -3.39
N VAL A 370 -3.37 -21.97 -4.43
CA VAL A 370 -4.83 -22.13 -4.32
C VAL A 370 -5.23 -23.51 -4.83
N GLN A 371 -4.81 -24.55 -4.12
CA GLN A 371 -5.10 -25.94 -4.43
C GLN A 371 -6.06 -26.54 -3.39
N GLY A 372 -6.70 -27.66 -3.76
CA GLY A 372 -7.51 -28.46 -2.85
C GLY A 372 -9.02 -28.19 -2.93
N ARG A 373 -9.78 -29.03 -2.23
CA ARG A 373 -11.25 -28.97 -2.21
C ARG A 373 -11.74 -27.71 -1.56
N GLY A 374 -12.87 -27.20 -2.04
CA GLY A 374 -13.46 -25.95 -1.53
C GLY A 374 -12.71 -24.70 -1.99
N SER A 375 -11.90 -24.78 -3.05
CA SER A 375 -11.21 -23.62 -3.59
C SER A 375 -11.64 -23.29 -5.02
N VAL A 376 -11.79 -22.00 -5.29
CA VAL A 376 -11.97 -21.43 -6.63
C VAL A 376 -10.86 -20.41 -6.85
N PHE A 377 -10.08 -20.57 -7.91
CA PHE A 377 -9.10 -19.59 -8.35
C PHE A 377 -9.52 -19.01 -9.70
N ILE A 378 -9.56 -17.69 -9.80
CA ILE A 378 -9.82 -16.97 -11.05
C ILE A 378 -8.65 -16.02 -11.30
N PRO A 379 -7.82 -16.29 -12.32
CA PRO A 379 -6.75 -15.38 -12.69
C PRO A 379 -7.31 -14.06 -13.20
N VAL A 380 -6.70 -12.96 -12.78
CA VAL A 380 -7.11 -11.60 -13.17
C VAL A 380 -5.94 -10.80 -13.70
N SER A 381 -6.23 -9.86 -14.57
CA SER A 381 -5.27 -8.91 -15.11
C SER A 381 -4.73 -7.98 -14.03
N THR A 382 -3.44 -7.67 -14.10
CA THR A 382 -2.80 -6.69 -13.21
C THR A 382 -2.96 -5.28 -13.76
N PRO A 383 -3.59 -4.36 -13.00
CA PRO A 383 -3.66 -2.96 -13.41
C PRO A 383 -2.27 -2.33 -13.58
N GLY A 384 -2.06 -1.67 -14.72
CA GLY A 384 -0.75 -1.11 -15.09
C GLY A 384 0.16 -2.06 -15.88
N ILE A 385 -0.26 -3.32 -16.06
CA ILE A 385 0.44 -4.31 -16.89
C ILE A 385 -0.47 -4.83 -17.99
N GLY A 386 -1.48 -5.62 -17.67
CA GLY A 386 -2.41 -6.22 -18.63
C GLY A 386 -3.70 -5.40 -18.80
N SER A 387 -4.00 -4.52 -17.86
CA SER A 387 -5.18 -3.65 -17.91
C SER A 387 -4.85 -2.22 -17.47
N ALA A 388 -5.64 -1.26 -17.93
CA ALA A 388 -5.62 0.09 -17.37
C ALA A 388 -6.32 0.12 -16.01
N GLY A 389 -6.01 1.11 -15.18
CA GLY A 389 -6.63 1.28 -13.88
C GLY A 389 -6.21 2.57 -13.20
N HIS A 390 -6.55 2.71 -11.92
CA HIS A 390 -6.17 3.85 -11.10
C HIS A 390 -5.85 3.41 -9.67
N LEU A 391 -4.78 3.96 -9.10
CA LEU A 391 -4.42 3.75 -7.70
C LEU A 391 -4.19 5.08 -6.98
N PHE A 392 -4.56 5.13 -5.70
CA PHE A 392 -4.13 6.19 -4.82
C PHE A 392 -2.66 6.01 -4.43
N ARG A 393 -1.90 7.09 -4.59
CA ARG A 393 -0.52 7.16 -4.11
C ARG A 393 -0.50 7.24 -2.57
N THR A 394 0.64 6.87 -1.96
CA THR A 394 0.82 6.86 -0.49
C THR A 394 0.41 8.16 0.21
N ASP A 395 0.54 9.30 -0.45
CA ASP A 395 0.14 10.61 0.09
C ASP A 395 -1.38 10.86 0.09
N GLY A 396 -2.18 9.89 -0.39
CA GLY A 396 -3.63 9.88 -0.31
C GLY A 396 -4.36 10.94 -1.13
N SER A 397 -3.65 11.96 -1.62
CA SER A 397 -4.21 13.10 -2.36
C SER A 397 -4.12 12.94 -3.87
N VAL A 398 -3.32 12.01 -4.36
CA VAL A 398 -3.02 11.84 -5.78
C VAL A 398 -3.52 10.49 -6.26
N LEU A 399 -4.42 10.53 -7.23
CA LEU A 399 -4.91 9.38 -7.97
C LEU A 399 -4.07 9.24 -9.25
N MET A 400 -3.28 8.16 -9.34
CA MET A 400 -2.40 7.89 -10.46
C MET A 400 -3.07 6.97 -11.48
N PRO A 401 -3.08 7.37 -12.77
CA PRO A 401 -3.54 6.49 -13.85
C PRO A 401 -2.49 5.40 -14.10
N LEU A 402 -2.96 4.18 -14.27
CA LEU A 402 -2.17 3.02 -14.67
C LEU A 402 -2.50 2.67 -16.11
N ARG A 403 -1.53 2.76 -16.99
CA ARG A 403 -1.68 2.39 -18.39
C ARG A 403 -1.28 0.92 -18.58
N ALA A 404 -2.09 0.18 -19.32
CA ALA A 404 -1.71 -1.17 -19.74
C ALA A 404 -0.45 -1.14 -20.61
N LEU A 405 0.46 -2.06 -20.36
CA LEU A 405 1.66 -2.28 -21.18
C LEU A 405 1.38 -3.25 -22.32
N ARG A 406 0.48 -4.21 -22.10
CA ARG A 406 0.08 -5.25 -23.06
C ARG A 406 -1.35 -5.71 -22.78
N ASP A 407 -1.95 -6.41 -23.71
CA ASP A 407 -3.14 -7.22 -23.46
C ASP A 407 -2.69 -8.61 -23.01
N ASP A 408 -3.17 -9.08 -21.85
CA ASP A 408 -2.88 -10.39 -21.29
C ASP A 408 -4.06 -11.38 -21.42
N GLY A 409 -5.16 -10.95 -22.04
CA GLY A 409 -6.36 -11.76 -22.26
C GLY A 409 -7.12 -12.11 -20.97
N LEU A 410 -6.71 -11.58 -19.82
CA LEU A 410 -7.33 -11.86 -18.52
C LEU A 410 -8.43 -10.84 -18.19
N PRO A 411 -9.49 -11.25 -17.49
CA PRO A 411 -10.49 -10.32 -17.00
C PRO A 411 -9.91 -9.43 -15.89
N THR A 412 -10.39 -8.22 -15.79
CA THR A 412 -10.13 -7.35 -14.63
C THR A 412 -10.88 -7.84 -13.39
N VAL A 413 -10.43 -7.43 -12.21
CA VAL A 413 -11.15 -7.70 -10.94
C VAL A 413 -12.59 -7.18 -11.04
N ALA A 414 -12.79 -5.98 -11.60
CA ALA A 414 -14.12 -5.38 -11.75
C ALA A 414 -15.06 -6.23 -12.62
N GLU A 415 -14.58 -6.79 -13.71
CA GLU A 415 -15.37 -7.66 -14.59
C GLU A 415 -15.76 -8.97 -13.91
N VAL A 416 -14.81 -9.61 -13.18
CA VAL A 416 -15.09 -10.83 -12.42
C VAL A 416 -16.14 -10.57 -11.35
N LEU A 417 -15.99 -9.51 -10.56
CA LEU A 417 -16.94 -9.13 -9.51
C LEU A 417 -18.32 -8.79 -10.09
N GLY A 418 -18.36 -8.12 -11.25
CA GLY A 418 -19.61 -7.87 -11.96
C GLY A 418 -20.31 -9.15 -12.44
N ARG A 419 -19.55 -10.16 -12.90
CA ARG A 419 -20.09 -11.49 -13.24
C ARG A 419 -20.62 -12.23 -11.99
N LEU A 420 -19.88 -12.19 -10.88
CA LEU A 420 -20.30 -12.77 -9.61
C LEU A 420 -21.62 -12.14 -9.09
N MET A 421 -21.73 -10.81 -9.16
CA MET A 421 -22.97 -10.12 -8.77
C MET A 421 -24.17 -10.57 -9.59
N ARG A 422 -24.02 -10.75 -10.91
CA ARG A 422 -25.10 -11.26 -11.78
C ARG A 422 -25.44 -12.71 -11.46
N ALA A 423 -24.46 -13.57 -11.24
CA ALA A 423 -24.67 -14.97 -10.89
C ALA A 423 -25.42 -15.11 -9.56
N LEU A 424 -25.07 -14.31 -8.54
CA LEU A 424 -25.78 -14.27 -7.26
C LEU A 424 -27.22 -13.75 -7.38
N ALA A 425 -27.52 -12.87 -8.33
CA ALA A 425 -28.88 -12.41 -8.58
C ALA A 425 -29.75 -13.52 -9.18
N GLY A 426 -29.17 -14.38 -10.04
CA GLY A 426 -29.88 -15.52 -10.64
C GLY A 426 -30.08 -16.73 -9.69
N THR A 427 -29.36 -16.82 -8.59
CA THR A 427 -29.56 -17.88 -7.57
C THR A 427 -30.63 -17.54 -6.53
N ALA A 428 -31.10 -16.31 -6.49
CA ALA A 428 -32.13 -15.84 -5.54
C ALA A 428 -33.55 -15.85 -6.13
N ALA A 429 -33.71 -16.23 -7.40
CA ALA A 429 -34.96 -16.44 -8.11
C ALA A 429 -35.31 -17.94 -8.19
#